data_8ed091df2fbf6db2f6b4335ddd6b4842
#
_entry.id   8ed091df2fbf6db2f6b4335ddd6b4842
#
_cell.length_a   1.000
_cell.length_b   1.000
_cell.length_c   1.000
_cell.angle_alpha   90.00
_cell.angle_beta   90.00
_cell.angle_gamma   90.00
#
_symmetry.space_group_name_H-M   'P 1'
#
loop_
_entity.id
_entity.type
_entity.pdbx_description
1 polymer ?
#
loop_
_entity_poly.entity_id
_entity_poly.type
_entity_poly.pdbx_seq_one_letter_code
_entity_poly.pdbx_strand_id
1 'polypeptide(L)'
;PAVVRWAIKGVTDPKVYVIDDQTPYGTGLRDAANDYITAQKVNKVGSDSVAQKTADYSATVAKIKASGANIVIYTGYYPDGGALAKALSDGSWKGQFIGGDGVLNSAYIDVAGKAAAEGTKFTAPAVPFEVVANAAQQAAFTKATKLKSAAGHVYVTETFNATNVFLSCIAKGNTTRDKIQSCVSAGTFLTIDGKTKISFTFAGEVKGGAPVGGFQVVNGEIKYFGAV
;
A
#
# COMPACT_ATOMS: atom_id res chain seq x y z
N PRO A 1 3.05 10.67 -6.51
CA PRO A 1 2.85 9.57 -5.55
C PRO A 1 3.73 8.37 -5.86
N ALA A 2 4.05 7.59 -4.83
CA ALA A 2 4.87 6.39 -4.94
C ALA A 2 4.24 5.35 -5.87
N VAL A 3 2.91 5.23 -5.86
CA VAL A 3 2.18 4.29 -6.73
C VAL A 3 2.50 4.52 -8.21
N VAL A 4 2.57 5.78 -8.67
CA VAL A 4 2.92 6.08 -10.07
C VAL A 4 4.39 5.80 -10.33
N ARG A 5 5.30 6.25 -9.43
CA ARG A 5 6.75 5.97 -9.58
C ARG A 5 7.03 4.48 -9.69
N TRP A 6 6.41 3.67 -8.83
CA TRP A 6 6.59 2.22 -8.84
C TRP A 6 5.95 1.55 -10.06
N ALA A 7 4.81 2.09 -10.54
CA ALA A 7 4.14 1.62 -11.74
C ALA A 7 5.02 1.75 -12.98
N ILE A 8 5.60 2.93 -13.20
CA ILE A 8 6.34 3.24 -14.43
C ILE A 8 7.81 2.79 -14.39
N LYS A 9 8.33 2.38 -13.23
CA LYS A 9 9.72 1.98 -13.07
C LYS A 9 10.06 0.79 -13.97
N GLY A 10 10.99 1.00 -14.90
CA GLY A 10 11.45 -0.02 -15.85
C GLY A 10 10.49 -0.30 -17.01
N VAL A 11 9.43 0.50 -17.18
CA VAL A 11 8.49 0.37 -18.30
C VAL A 11 8.88 1.34 -19.41
N THR A 12 9.12 0.81 -20.61
CA THR A 12 9.33 1.60 -21.82
C THR A 12 7.97 2.09 -22.33
N ASP A 13 7.85 3.40 -22.66
CA ASP A 13 6.62 4.04 -23.13
C ASP A 13 5.40 3.74 -22.24
N PRO A 14 5.39 4.20 -20.97
CA PRO A 14 4.31 3.93 -20.05
C PRO A 14 3.01 4.63 -20.50
N LYS A 15 1.96 3.83 -20.71
CA LYS A 15 0.60 4.26 -21.04
C LYS A 15 -0.32 3.92 -19.89
N VAL A 16 -0.64 4.91 -19.07
CA VAL A 16 -1.30 4.72 -17.76
C VAL A 16 -2.80 4.90 -17.89
N TYR A 17 -3.55 3.94 -17.35
CA TYR A 17 -4.98 4.02 -17.11
C TYR A 17 -5.25 4.01 -15.61
N VAL A 18 -6.01 4.99 -15.10
CA VAL A 18 -6.28 5.15 -13.66
C VAL A 18 -7.73 4.82 -13.35
N ILE A 19 -7.96 3.98 -12.34
CA ILE A 19 -9.31 3.55 -11.94
C ILE A 19 -9.47 3.73 -10.43
N ASP A 20 -10.56 4.37 -10.00
CA ASP A 20 -10.96 4.45 -8.59
C ASP A 20 -12.22 3.62 -8.29
N ASP A 21 -12.46 3.36 -7.00
CA ASP A 21 -13.61 2.60 -6.51
C ASP A 21 -14.75 3.47 -5.96
N GLN A 22 -14.73 4.77 -6.25
CA GLN A 22 -15.70 5.79 -5.81
C GLN A 22 -15.70 6.05 -4.29
N THR A 23 -14.82 5.42 -3.51
CA THR A 23 -14.67 5.74 -2.09
C THR A 23 -13.86 7.02 -1.89
N PRO A 24 -13.99 7.70 -0.74
CA PRO A 24 -13.13 8.84 -0.40
C PRO A 24 -11.63 8.51 -0.44
N TYR A 25 -11.25 7.28 -0.01
CA TYR A 25 -9.87 6.79 -0.13
C TYR A 25 -9.45 6.64 -1.59
N GLY A 26 -10.26 5.93 -2.39
CA GLY A 26 -9.96 5.65 -3.79
C GLY A 26 -9.86 6.91 -4.63
N THR A 27 -10.82 7.83 -4.48
CA THR A 27 -10.82 9.12 -5.19
C THR A 27 -9.66 10.01 -4.75
N GLY A 28 -9.33 10.07 -3.46
CA GLY A 28 -8.18 10.83 -2.95
C GLY A 28 -6.85 10.33 -3.50
N LEU A 29 -6.64 9.01 -3.53
CA LEU A 29 -5.43 8.41 -4.10
C LEU A 29 -5.36 8.59 -5.63
N ARG A 30 -6.51 8.48 -6.34
CA ARG A 30 -6.62 8.80 -7.77
C ARG A 30 -6.19 10.24 -8.06
N ASP A 31 -6.70 11.19 -7.31
CA ASP A 31 -6.42 12.61 -7.53
C ASP A 31 -4.93 12.90 -7.32
N ALA A 32 -4.35 12.40 -6.23
CA ALA A 32 -2.91 12.49 -5.99
C ALA A 32 -2.07 11.78 -7.08
N ALA A 33 -2.54 10.67 -7.64
CA ALA A 33 -1.89 10.01 -8.77
C ALA A 33 -1.98 10.86 -10.04
N ASN A 34 -3.14 11.44 -10.34
CA ASN A 34 -3.35 12.31 -11.49
C ASN A 34 -2.50 13.58 -11.44
N ASP A 35 -2.38 14.22 -10.27
CA ASP A 35 -1.52 15.38 -10.06
C ASP A 35 -0.06 15.06 -10.37
N TYR A 36 0.43 13.92 -9.87
CA TYR A 36 1.79 13.46 -10.16
C TYR A 36 1.99 13.11 -11.64
N ILE A 37 1.04 12.40 -12.26
CA ILE A 37 1.06 12.06 -13.69
C ILE A 37 1.17 13.34 -14.52
N THR A 38 0.37 14.36 -14.21
CA THR A 38 0.38 15.66 -14.89
C THR A 38 1.72 16.39 -14.69
N ALA A 39 2.18 16.48 -13.44
CA ALA A 39 3.44 17.17 -13.09
C ALA A 39 4.66 16.52 -13.76
N GLN A 40 4.67 15.18 -13.88
CA GLN A 40 5.77 14.43 -14.50
C GLN A 40 5.57 14.17 -16.00
N LYS A 41 4.48 14.68 -16.60
CA LYS A 41 4.13 14.47 -18.02
C LYS A 41 4.09 12.98 -18.42
N VAL A 42 3.65 12.12 -17.50
CA VAL A 42 3.43 10.70 -17.81
C VAL A 42 2.24 10.55 -18.75
N ASN A 43 2.33 9.67 -19.72
CA ASN A 43 1.26 9.46 -20.70
C ASN A 43 0.06 8.74 -20.08
N LYS A 44 -0.99 9.52 -19.73
CA LYS A 44 -2.28 9.00 -19.27
C LYS A 44 -3.20 8.80 -20.46
N VAL A 45 -3.55 7.56 -20.75
CA VAL A 45 -4.37 7.19 -21.92
C VAL A 45 -5.86 7.00 -21.58
N GLY A 46 -6.22 7.02 -20.27
CA GLY A 46 -7.62 6.96 -19.87
C GLY A 46 -7.82 6.88 -18.36
N SER A 47 -9.08 6.93 -17.97
CA SER A 47 -9.50 6.71 -16.58
C SER A 47 -10.94 6.19 -16.53
N ASP A 48 -11.26 5.52 -15.43
CA ASP A 48 -12.62 5.06 -15.11
C ASP A 48 -12.88 5.21 -13.60
N SER A 49 -14.14 5.15 -13.22
CA SER A 49 -14.59 5.18 -11.83
C SER A 49 -15.64 4.10 -11.67
N VAL A 50 -15.33 3.04 -10.92
CA VAL A 50 -16.12 1.82 -10.85
C VAL A 50 -16.52 1.56 -9.40
N ALA A 51 -17.82 1.46 -9.14
CA ALA A 51 -18.33 1.27 -7.79
C ALA A 51 -17.81 -0.05 -7.17
N GLN A 52 -17.64 -0.03 -5.86
CA GLN A 52 -17.32 -1.25 -5.11
C GLN A 52 -18.37 -2.35 -5.36
N LYS A 53 -17.94 -3.60 -5.30
CA LYS A 53 -18.76 -4.80 -5.52
C LYS A 53 -19.38 -4.88 -6.92
N THR A 54 -18.72 -4.26 -7.91
CA THR A 54 -19.10 -4.44 -9.30
C THR A 54 -18.98 -5.91 -9.69
N ALA A 55 -20.08 -6.46 -10.19
CA ALA A 55 -20.15 -7.89 -10.55
C ALA A 55 -19.51 -8.21 -11.90
N ASP A 56 -19.45 -7.25 -12.83
CA ASP A 56 -18.93 -7.41 -14.17
C ASP A 56 -18.04 -6.24 -14.58
N TYR A 57 -16.79 -6.53 -14.86
CA TYR A 57 -15.76 -5.58 -15.31
C TYR A 57 -15.55 -5.59 -16.83
N SER A 58 -16.34 -6.31 -17.62
CA SER A 58 -16.13 -6.46 -19.07
C SER A 58 -16.06 -5.14 -19.82
N ALA A 59 -16.94 -4.19 -19.50
CA ALA A 59 -16.93 -2.85 -20.08
C ALA A 59 -15.65 -2.07 -19.73
N THR A 60 -15.21 -2.14 -18.48
CA THR A 60 -13.94 -1.51 -18.02
C THR A 60 -12.73 -2.13 -18.71
N VAL A 61 -12.69 -3.46 -18.82
CA VAL A 61 -11.63 -4.19 -19.56
C VAL A 61 -11.59 -3.78 -21.02
N ALA A 62 -12.76 -3.65 -21.67
CA ALA A 62 -12.84 -3.20 -23.07
C ALA A 62 -12.28 -1.79 -23.25
N LYS A 63 -12.62 -0.84 -22.37
CA LYS A 63 -12.07 0.53 -22.38
C LYS A 63 -10.54 0.53 -22.21
N ILE A 64 -10.01 -0.23 -21.25
CA ILE A 64 -8.56 -0.33 -21.00
C ILE A 64 -7.84 -0.86 -22.25
N LYS A 65 -8.35 -1.93 -22.85
CA LYS A 65 -7.77 -2.50 -24.08
C LYS A 65 -7.83 -1.53 -25.25
N ALA A 66 -8.95 -0.86 -25.46
CA ALA A 66 -9.12 0.12 -26.54
C ALA A 66 -8.19 1.35 -26.38
N SER A 67 -7.86 1.75 -25.14
CA SER A 67 -6.93 2.85 -24.87
C SER A 67 -5.46 2.52 -25.16
N GLY A 68 -5.12 1.26 -25.35
CA GLY A 68 -3.74 0.81 -25.51
C GLY A 68 -2.92 0.88 -24.22
N ALA A 69 -3.55 0.96 -23.05
CA ALA A 69 -2.87 1.03 -21.76
C ALA A 69 -2.02 -0.22 -21.52
N ASN A 70 -0.77 -0.01 -21.06
CA ASN A 70 0.13 -1.05 -20.58
C ASN A 70 0.34 -1.02 -19.07
N ILE A 71 -0.24 -0.03 -18.39
CA ILE A 71 -0.26 0.10 -16.94
C ILE A 71 -1.69 0.43 -16.49
N VAL A 72 -2.22 -0.30 -15.51
CA VAL A 72 -3.45 0.01 -14.79
C VAL A 72 -3.10 0.34 -13.36
N ILE A 73 -3.42 1.55 -12.91
CA ILE A 73 -3.35 1.98 -11.50
C ILE A 73 -4.77 1.91 -10.94
N TYR A 74 -4.97 1.03 -9.96
CA TYR A 74 -6.23 0.91 -9.24
C TYR A 74 -6.12 1.49 -7.84
N THR A 75 -7.00 2.44 -7.52
CA THR A 75 -6.99 3.19 -6.27
C THR A 75 -8.20 2.84 -5.40
N GLY A 76 -8.37 1.57 -5.08
CA GLY A 76 -9.45 1.06 -4.23
C GLY A 76 -8.95 -0.04 -3.30
N TYR A 77 -9.82 -0.98 -2.98
CA TYR A 77 -9.55 -2.07 -2.05
C TYR A 77 -9.38 -3.42 -2.74
N TYR A 78 -8.73 -4.38 -2.03
CA TYR A 78 -8.31 -5.67 -2.57
C TYR A 78 -9.44 -6.55 -3.15
N PRO A 79 -10.69 -6.56 -2.63
CA PRO A 79 -11.71 -7.42 -3.21
C PRO A 79 -12.04 -7.04 -4.66
N ASP A 80 -12.28 -5.76 -4.88
CA ASP A 80 -12.59 -5.23 -6.23
C ASP A 80 -11.33 -5.17 -7.11
N GLY A 81 -10.17 -4.80 -6.53
CA GLY A 81 -8.88 -4.82 -7.23
C GLY A 81 -8.51 -6.23 -7.74
N GLY A 82 -8.75 -7.26 -6.91
CA GLY A 82 -8.53 -8.65 -7.31
C GLY A 82 -9.49 -9.12 -8.42
N ALA A 83 -10.78 -8.75 -8.29
CA ALA A 83 -11.79 -9.06 -9.31
C ALA A 83 -11.47 -8.38 -10.65
N LEU A 84 -11.04 -7.11 -10.61
CA LEU A 84 -10.61 -6.39 -11.82
C LEU A 84 -9.36 -7.02 -12.44
N ALA A 85 -8.35 -7.36 -11.64
CA ALA A 85 -7.14 -8.03 -12.13
C ALA A 85 -7.46 -9.37 -12.79
N LYS A 86 -8.37 -10.15 -12.19
CA LYS A 86 -8.88 -11.39 -12.80
C LYS A 86 -9.56 -11.12 -14.15
N ALA A 87 -10.46 -10.16 -14.21
CA ALA A 87 -11.16 -9.80 -15.44
C ALA A 87 -10.21 -9.33 -16.54
N LEU A 88 -9.16 -8.57 -16.21
CA LEU A 88 -8.11 -8.16 -17.15
C LEU A 88 -7.34 -9.37 -17.70
N SER A 89 -7.00 -10.31 -16.82
CA SER A 89 -6.32 -11.56 -17.22
C SER A 89 -7.19 -12.43 -18.12
N ASP A 90 -8.46 -12.63 -17.74
CA ASP A 90 -9.44 -13.38 -18.53
C ASP A 90 -9.68 -12.72 -19.91
N GLY A 91 -9.66 -11.37 -19.95
CA GLY A 91 -9.69 -10.57 -21.17
C GLY A 91 -8.37 -10.53 -21.95
N SER A 92 -7.36 -11.32 -21.55
CA SER A 92 -6.03 -11.42 -22.18
C SER A 92 -5.25 -10.09 -22.24
N TRP A 93 -5.52 -9.15 -21.32
CA TRP A 93 -4.70 -7.95 -21.18
C TRP A 93 -3.32 -8.31 -20.55
N LYS A 94 -2.23 -7.72 -21.08
CA LYS A 94 -0.85 -8.09 -20.75
C LYS A 94 -0.05 -6.90 -20.18
N GLY A 95 -0.67 -6.04 -19.43
CA GLY A 95 0.01 -4.90 -18.82
C GLY A 95 0.38 -5.12 -17.35
N GLN A 96 0.90 -4.07 -16.73
CA GLN A 96 1.23 -4.02 -15.31
C GLN A 96 0.02 -3.52 -14.51
N PHE A 97 -0.48 -4.35 -13.60
CA PHE A 97 -1.47 -3.90 -12.60
C PHE A 97 -0.76 -3.43 -11.33
N ILE A 98 -1.20 -2.31 -10.77
CA ILE A 98 -0.68 -1.78 -9.51
C ILE A 98 -1.78 -1.18 -8.66
N GLY A 99 -1.68 -1.35 -7.33
CA GLY A 99 -2.55 -0.73 -6.35
C GLY A 99 -1.82 -0.04 -5.21
N GLY A 100 -2.56 0.70 -4.40
CA GLY A 100 -2.13 1.25 -3.13
C GLY A 100 -2.18 0.20 -2.00
N ASP A 101 -2.03 0.67 -0.77
CA ASP A 101 -2.11 -0.14 0.44
C ASP A 101 -3.48 -0.81 0.64
N GLY A 102 -4.57 -0.20 0.17
CA GLY A 102 -5.89 -0.82 0.17
C GLY A 102 -5.99 -2.12 -0.64
N VAL A 103 -5.11 -2.31 -1.63
CA VAL A 103 -5.02 -3.55 -2.41
C VAL A 103 -4.00 -4.52 -1.83
N LEU A 104 -3.03 -4.03 -1.06
CA LEU A 104 -1.94 -4.84 -0.47
C LEU A 104 -2.48 -5.72 0.66
N ASN A 105 -2.99 -6.89 0.29
CA ASN A 105 -3.53 -7.90 1.19
C ASN A 105 -3.30 -9.30 0.60
N SER A 106 -2.96 -10.29 1.42
CA SER A 106 -2.78 -11.68 0.94
C SER A 106 -4.04 -12.24 0.28
N ALA A 107 -5.23 -11.86 0.76
CA ALA A 107 -6.50 -12.27 0.17
C ALA A 107 -6.74 -11.70 -1.25
N TYR A 108 -5.97 -10.69 -1.69
CA TYR A 108 -5.98 -10.25 -3.09
C TYR A 108 -5.65 -11.40 -4.05
N ILE A 109 -4.67 -12.23 -3.67
CA ILE A 109 -4.22 -13.38 -4.50
C ILE A 109 -5.34 -14.42 -4.63
N ASP A 110 -6.11 -14.63 -3.55
CA ASP A 110 -7.22 -15.58 -3.57
C ASP A 110 -8.36 -15.08 -4.48
N VAL A 111 -8.65 -13.78 -4.45
CA VAL A 111 -9.69 -13.16 -5.30
C VAL A 111 -9.29 -13.11 -6.76
N ALA A 112 -8.08 -12.65 -7.05
CA ALA A 112 -7.57 -12.54 -8.43
C ALA A 112 -7.29 -13.91 -9.06
N GLY A 113 -6.93 -14.89 -8.23
CA GLY A 113 -6.30 -16.13 -8.65
C GLY A 113 -4.79 -15.95 -8.92
N LYS A 114 -3.99 -16.96 -8.62
CA LYS A 114 -2.51 -16.88 -8.68
C LYS A 114 -1.98 -16.36 -10.01
N ALA A 115 -2.54 -16.82 -11.12
CA ALA A 115 -2.07 -16.44 -12.46
C ALA A 115 -2.33 -14.94 -12.76
N ALA A 116 -3.48 -14.40 -12.38
CA ALA A 116 -3.82 -13.00 -12.59
C ALA A 116 -3.15 -12.07 -11.56
N ALA A 117 -2.86 -12.58 -10.37
CA ALA A 117 -2.16 -11.83 -9.32
C ALA A 117 -0.66 -11.70 -9.61
N GLU A 118 -0.05 -12.66 -10.34
CA GLU A 118 1.40 -12.68 -10.56
C GLU A 118 1.89 -11.40 -11.23
N GLY A 119 2.97 -10.83 -10.70
CA GLY A 119 3.53 -9.58 -11.16
C GLY A 119 2.80 -8.32 -10.70
N THR A 120 1.62 -8.41 -10.08
CA THR A 120 0.94 -7.24 -9.52
C THR A 120 1.84 -6.50 -8.54
N LYS A 121 1.91 -5.18 -8.69
CA LYS A 121 2.67 -4.30 -7.79
C LYS A 121 1.74 -3.62 -6.77
N PHE A 122 2.30 -3.28 -5.61
CA PHE A 122 1.60 -2.50 -4.59
C PHE A 122 2.55 -1.46 -3.98
N THR A 123 1.97 -0.39 -3.44
CA THR A 123 2.70 0.55 -2.58
C THR A 123 1.98 0.71 -1.25
N ALA A 124 2.72 0.79 -0.16
CA ALA A 124 2.17 1.10 1.15
C ALA A 124 3.16 1.96 1.95
N PRO A 125 2.69 2.92 2.78
CA PRO A 125 3.54 3.64 3.73
C PRO A 125 3.89 2.71 4.91
N ALA A 126 4.52 1.58 4.58
CA ALA A 126 4.85 0.50 5.51
C ALA A 126 6.17 -0.16 5.14
N VAL A 127 6.87 -0.64 6.17
CA VAL A 127 8.03 -1.52 6.05
C VAL A 127 7.71 -2.85 6.73
N PRO A 128 7.90 -4.00 6.06
CA PRO A 128 7.59 -5.29 6.66
C PRO A 128 8.33 -5.52 7.98
N PHE A 129 7.62 -6.09 8.94
CA PHE A 129 8.13 -6.36 10.27
C PHE A 129 9.39 -7.23 10.25
N GLU A 130 9.45 -8.21 9.35
CA GLU A 130 10.58 -9.12 9.18
C GLU A 130 11.86 -8.42 8.70
N VAL A 131 11.72 -7.25 8.09
CA VAL A 131 12.88 -6.45 7.59
C VAL A 131 13.53 -5.65 8.72
N VAL A 132 12.73 -5.21 9.70
CA VAL A 132 13.18 -4.27 10.75
C VAL A 132 13.30 -4.94 12.13
N ALA A 133 12.53 -5.99 12.42
CA ALA A 133 12.54 -6.68 13.69
C ALA A 133 13.68 -7.70 13.78
N ASN A 134 14.35 -7.76 14.93
CA ASN A 134 15.35 -8.79 15.20
C ASN A 134 14.68 -10.16 15.53
N ALA A 135 15.47 -11.23 15.58
CA ALA A 135 14.97 -12.59 15.78
C ALA A 135 14.16 -12.75 17.08
N ALA A 136 14.55 -12.08 18.17
CA ALA A 136 13.82 -12.15 19.44
C ALA A 136 12.44 -11.48 19.33
N GLN A 137 12.36 -10.35 18.62
CA GLN A 137 11.10 -9.63 18.36
C GLN A 137 10.17 -10.45 17.47
N GLN A 138 10.69 -11.08 16.42
CA GLN A 138 9.92 -11.99 15.56
C GLN A 138 9.39 -13.20 16.33
N ALA A 139 10.21 -13.80 17.19
CA ALA A 139 9.78 -14.90 18.05
C ALA A 139 8.69 -14.47 19.06
N ALA A 140 8.82 -13.27 19.64
CA ALA A 140 7.80 -12.70 20.53
C ALA A 140 6.48 -12.43 19.79
N PHE A 141 6.53 -11.91 18.57
CA PHE A 141 5.36 -11.71 17.73
C PHE A 141 4.63 -13.04 17.46
N THR A 142 5.37 -14.06 17.00
CA THR A 142 4.82 -15.40 16.75
C THR A 142 4.18 -16.00 18.01
N LYS A 143 4.83 -15.87 19.16
CA LYS A 143 4.30 -16.36 20.44
C LYS A 143 3.00 -15.65 20.84
N ALA A 144 2.94 -14.33 20.66
CA ALA A 144 1.79 -13.51 21.06
C ALA A 144 0.59 -13.69 20.12
N THR A 145 0.82 -13.70 18.81
CA THR A 145 -0.25 -13.72 17.80
C THR A 145 -0.67 -15.11 17.34
N LYS A 146 0.17 -16.12 17.58
CA LYS A 146 0.05 -17.48 17.02
C LYS A 146 0.18 -17.53 15.49
N LEU A 147 0.52 -16.42 14.84
CA LEU A 147 0.85 -16.38 13.42
C LEU A 147 2.27 -16.91 13.22
N LYS A 148 2.49 -17.63 12.10
CA LYS A 148 3.83 -18.15 11.76
C LYS A 148 4.80 -17.02 11.41
N SER A 149 4.28 -15.94 10.83
CA SER A 149 5.06 -14.77 10.41
C SER A 149 4.14 -13.55 10.32
N ALA A 150 4.71 -12.34 10.28
CA ALA A 150 3.99 -11.11 9.99
C ALA A 150 3.83 -10.87 8.48
N ALA A 151 4.43 -11.71 7.63
CA ALA A 151 4.35 -11.59 6.18
C ALA A 151 2.90 -11.57 5.70
N GLY A 152 2.59 -10.65 4.79
CA GLY A 152 1.23 -10.43 4.29
C GLY A 152 0.31 -9.62 5.23
N HIS A 153 0.79 -9.24 6.42
CA HIS A 153 0.08 -8.36 7.34
C HIS A 153 0.67 -6.95 7.27
N VAL A 154 -0.03 -6.05 6.60
CA VAL A 154 0.38 -4.65 6.46
C VAL A 154 0.29 -3.93 7.81
N TYR A 155 1.18 -2.98 8.06
CA TYR A 155 1.19 -2.11 9.25
C TYR A 155 1.52 -2.78 10.60
N VAL A 156 2.07 -3.98 10.64
CA VAL A 156 2.54 -4.61 11.90
C VAL A 156 3.63 -3.76 12.55
N THR A 157 4.61 -3.32 11.76
CA THR A 157 5.70 -2.44 12.20
C THR A 157 5.18 -1.12 12.74
N GLU A 158 4.32 -0.46 11.97
CA GLU A 158 3.76 0.85 12.29
C GLU A 158 2.88 0.79 13.54
N THR A 159 2.04 -0.25 13.65
CA THR A 159 1.20 -0.48 14.83
C THR A 159 2.05 -0.74 16.09
N PHE A 160 3.11 -1.54 15.96
CA PHE A 160 4.05 -1.76 17.06
C PHE A 160 4.71 -0.43 17.50
N ASN A 161 5.23 0.35 16.54
CA ASN A 161 5.86 1.63 16.82
C ASN A 161 4.88 2.61 17.47
N ALA A 162 3.67 2.75 16.93
CA ALA A 162 2.62 3.62 17.48
C ALA A 162 2.27 3.22 18.91
N THR A 163 2.08 1.92 19.18
CA THR A 163 1.83 1.40 20.55
C THR A 163 2.96 1.77 21.49
N ASN A 164 4.22 1.59 21.09
CA ASN A 164 5.37 1.92 21.93
C ASN A 164 5.52 3.42 22.20
N VAL A 165 5.09 4.29 21.30
CA VAL A 165 5.03 5.74 21.54
C VAL A 165 4.15 6.02 22.76
N PHE A 166 2.92 5.46 22.77
CA PHE A 166 2.01 5.62 23.90
C PHE A 166 2.56 5.00 25.19
N LEU A 167 3.05 3.76 25.15
CA LEU A 167 3.62 3.08 26.31
C LEU A 167 4.82 3.85 26.88
N SER A 168 5.67 4.44 26.04
CA SER A 168 6.79 5.27 26.47
C SER A 168 6.35 6.54 27.20
N CYS A 169 5.23 7.13 26.80
CA CYS A 169 4.66 8.29 27.49
C CYS A 169 4.02 7.87 28.83
N ILE A 170 3.31 6.75 28.88
CA ILE A 170 2.71 6.22 30.09
C ILE A 170 3.79 5.87 31.14
N ALA A 171 4.87 5.23 30.70
CA ALA A 171 6.00 4.87 31.57
C ALA A 171 6.69 6.10 32.21
N LYS A 172 6.57 7.29 31.61
CA LYS A 172 7.02 8.59 32.14
C LYS A 172 6.01 9.24 33.10
N GLY A 173 4.92 8.53 33.48
CA GLY A 173 3.89 9.02 34.38
C GLY A 173 2.78 9.86 33.71
N ASN A 174 2.72 9.89 32.36
CA ASN A 174 1.65 10.59 31.64
C ASN A 174 0.44 9.63 31.52
N THR A 175 -0.53 9.75 32.43
CA THR A 175 -1.66 8.80 32.55
C THR A 175 -3.01 9.41 32.18
N THR A 176 -3.04 10.69 31.81
CA THR A 176 -4.26 11.35 31.29
C THR A 176 -4.12 11.61 29.80
N ARG A 177 -5.27 11.75 29.09
CA ARG A 177 -5.30 12.00 27.65
C ARG A 177 -4.43 13.20 27.26
N ASP A 178 -4.59 14.34 27.94
CA ASP A 178 -3.88 15.59 27.62
C ASP A 178 -2.36 15.46 27.85
N LYS A 179 -1.95 14.77 28.94
CA LYS A 179 -0.53 14.51 29.21
C LYS A 179 0.08 13.57 28.17
N ILE A 180 -0.63 12.53 27.78
CA ILE A 180 -0.18 11.62 26.73
C ILE A 180 -0.05 12.38 25.39
N GLN A 181 -1.06 13.16 25.01
CA GLN A 181 -1.02 13.96 23.79
C GLN A 181 0.15 14.93 23.78
N SER A 182 0.37 15.64 24.88
CA SER A 182 1.51 16.58 25.03
C SER A 182 2.85 15.84 24.93
N CYS A 183 2.98 14.67 25.58
CA CYS A 183 4.18 13.85 25.54
C CYS A 183 4.47 13.34 24.10
N VAL A 184 3.44 12.88 23.38
CA VAL A 184 3.58 12.41 22.00
C VAL A 184 3.98 13.55 21.07
N SER A 185 3.31 14.71 21.17
CA SER A 185 3.57 15.86 20.29
C SER A 185 4.96 16.45 20.48
N ALA A 186 5.49 16.46 21.71
CA ALA A 186 6.81 17.00 22.03
C ALA A 186 7.93 15.94 21.94
N GLY A 187 7.58 14.66 21.87
CA GLY A 187 8.51 13.54 22.01
C GLY A 187 9.26 13.17 20.75
N THR A 188 10.33 12.42 20.99
CA THR A 188 11.06 11.67 19.95
C THR A 188 11.22 10.24 20.46
N PHE A 189 10.86 9.27 19.63
CA PHE A 189 10.71 7.87 20.03
C PHE A 189 11.52 6.97 19.10
N LEU A 190 12.15 5.93 19.66
CA LEU A 190 12.80 4.89 18.87
C LEU A 190 11.77 3.96 18.25
N THR A 191 11.99 3.60 17.01
CA THR A 191 11.23 2.55 16.32
C THR A 191 11.74 1.16 16.72
N ILE A 192 11.06 0.13 16.27
CA ILE A 192 11.35 -1.27 16.60
C ILE A 192 12.78 -1.69 16.26
N ASP A 193 13.39 -1.07 15.24
CA ASP A 193 14.78 -1.36 14.84
C ASP A 193 15.82 -0.87 15.87
N GLY A 194 15.39 -0.09 16.88
CA GLY A 194 16.24 0.47 17.93
C GLY A 194 17.20 1.55 17.46
N LYS A 195 17.08 2.04 16.22
CA LYS A 195 18.01 3.01 15.59
C LYS A 195 17.26 4.23 15.06
N THR A 196 16.20 4.01 14.30
CA THR A 196 15.39 5.07 13.71
C THR A 196 14.56 5.78 14.78
N LYS A 197 14.50 7.10 14.69
CA LYS A 197 13.71 7.94 15.58
C LYS A 197 12.56 8.58 14.83
N ILE A 198 11.39 8.57 15.44
CA ILE A 198 10.19 9.25 14.93
C ILE A 198 9.77 10.37 15.88
N SER A 199 9.27 11.45 15.31
CA SER A 199 8.59 12.55 16.01
C SER A 199 7.46 13.05 15.12
N PHE A 200 6.56 13.85 15.68
CA PHE A 200 5.34 14.23 14.99
C PHE A 200 5.26 15.74 14.72
N THR A 201 4.59 16.12 13.66
CA THR A 201 4.20 17.49 13.37
C THR A 201 3.05 17.91 14.30
N PHE A 202 2.70 19.20 14.29
CA PHE A 202 1.52 19.69 15.01
C PHE A 202 0.22 19.01 14.51
N ALA A 203 0.16 18.65 13.23
CA ALA A 203 -0.97 17.93 12.64
C ALA A 203 -0.97 16.42 12.96
N GLY A 204 0.03 15.91 13.70
CA GLY A 204 0.14 14.49 14.07
C GLY A 204 0.82 13.60 13.03
N GLU A 205 1.34 14.15 11.95
CA GLU A 205 2.07 13.40 10.94
C GLU A 205 3.52 13.14 11.36
N VAL A 206 4.10 12.03 10.90
CA VAL A 206 5.52 11.73 11.11
C VAL A 206 6.38 12.78 10.41
N LYS A 207 7.26 13.45 11.17
CA LYS A 207 8.19 14.44 10.61
C LYS A 207 9.15 13.78 9.62
N GLY A 208 9.28 14.38 8.43
CA GLY A 208 10.10 13.83 7.35
C GLY A 208 9.38 12.81 6.48
N GLY A 209 8.12 12.50 6.81
CA GLY A 209 7.30 11.53 6.08
C GLY A 209 7.61 10.08 6.48
N ALA A 210 6.69 9.18 6.17
CA ALA A 210 6.92 7.75 6.29
C ALA A 210 7.52 7.19 4.99
N PRO A 211 8.46 6.24 5.07
CA PRO A 211 8.93 5.56 3.88
C PRO A 211 7.78 4.80 3.22
N VAL A 212 7.70 4.86 1.90
CA VAL A 212 6.72 4.07 1.14
C VAL A 212 7.42 2.86 0.55
N GLY A 213 6.98 1.68 0.95
CA GLY A 213 7.47 0.41 0.44
C GLY A 213 6.84 0.05 -0.89
N GLY A 214 7.64 -0.56 -1.77
CA GLY A 214 7.19 -1.24 -2.98
C GLY A 214 7.09 -2.75 -2.74
N PHE A 215 5.99 -3.33 -3.19
CA PHE A 215 5.71 -4.77 -3.06
C PHE A 215 5.31 -5.33 -4.41
N GLN A 216 5.49 -6.63 -4.61
CA GLN A 216 5.08 -7.32 -5.83
C GLN A 216 4.70 -8.77 -5.53
N VAL A 217 3.73 -9.30 -6.25
CA VAL A 217 3.44 -10.74 -6.22
C VAL A 217 4.50 -11.46 -7.07
N VAL A 218 5.20 -12.40 -6.44
CA VAL A 218 6.22 -13.23 -7.07
C VAL A 218 6.04 -14.68 -6.60
N ASN A 219 5.81 -15.58 -7.53
CA ASN A 219 5.53 -17.00 -7.26
C ASN A 219 4.30 -17.19 -6.33
N GLY A 220 3.28 -16.36 -6.50
CA GLY A 220 2.05 -16.42 -5.71
C GLY A 220 2.20 -15.90 -4.27
N GLU A 221 3.25 -15.15 -3.95
CA GLU A 221 3.46 -14.52 -2.64
C GLU A 221 3.79 -13.04 -2.79
N ILE A 222 3.35 -12.21 -1.85
CA ILE A 222 3.70 -10.79 -1.81
C ILE A 222 5.13 -10.65 -1.26
N LYS A 223 6.03 -10.08 -2.05
CA LYS A 223 7.43 -9.80 -1.69
C LYS A 223 7.67 -8.30 -1.60
N TYR A 224 8.52 -7.89 -0.67
CA TYR A 224 8.97 -6.52 -0.49
C TYR A 224 10.21 -6.23 -1.35
N PHE A 225 10.21 -5.09 -2.04
CA PHE A 225 11.27 -4.67 -2.97
C PHE A 225 12.02 -3.42 -2.52
N GLY A 226 11.81 -2.97 -1.29
CA GLY A 226 12.46 -1.76 -0.77
C GLY A 226 11.58 -0.52 -0.87
N ALA A 227 12.14 0.64 -0.51
CA ALA A 227 11.47 1.93 -0.64
C ALA A 227 11.37 2.38 -2.11
N VAL A 228 10.27 3.07 -2.47
CA VAL A 228 9.95 3.53 -3.83
C VAL A 228 9.62 5.01 -3.91
#